data_16f0b696ba7462edb0e6796c92a67f57
#
_entry.id   16f0b696ba7462edb0e6796c92a67f57
#
_cell.length_a   1.000
_cell.length_b   1.000
_cell.length_c   1.000
_cell.angle_alpha   90.00
_cell.angle_beta   90.00
_cell.angle_gamma   90.00
#
_symmetry.space_group_name_H-M   'P 1'
#
loop_
_entity.id
_entity.type
_entity.pdbx_description
1 polymer ?
#
loop_
_entity_poly.entity_id
_entity_poly.type
_entity_poly.pdbx_seq_one_letter_code
_entity_poly.pdbx_strand_id
1 'polypeptide(L)'
;VSFEGLIQADSYWYSDDRTILSSDAVDGVDTDFGMRRAEIILKGKGPGMWNWVLGYDARSDKFLDANVQYKFNGETSITVGQYKQPNSLEELSSTKNNDFISKAMTTNMQGMSRRMGAKIETQKANWGATASYFGNEITNNESPSLGSGDGYGLRGYYAPMNSEGSILHLGLSYIDMEARTALDQSWARLRVRPDADQSNQRLIDTGDLKDADRLKTTGLEGGFVRGPFKLQAE
;
A
#
# COMPACT_ATOMS: atom_id res chain seq x y z
N VAL A 1 17.22 -9.65 16.80
CA VAL A 1 16.44 -8.45 16.52
C VAL A 1 17.24 -7.59 15.57
N SER A 2 16.63 -7.10 14.49
CA SER A 2 17.21 -6.10 13.59
C SER A 2 16.41 -4.80 13.69
N PHE A 3 17.11 -3.69 13.50
CA PHE A 3 16.57 -2.35 13.45
C PHE A 3 16.73 -1.80 12.05
N GLU A 4 15.67 -1.24 11.49
CA GLU A 4 15.70 -0.50 10.23
C GLU A 4 15.05 0.86 10.44
N GLY A 5 15.54 1.87 9.75
CA GLY A 5 14.96 3.21 9.73
C GLY A 5 14.83 3.75 8.32
N LEU A 6 13.87 4.63 8.11
CA LEU A 6 13.71 5.39 6.88
C LEU A 6 13.32 6.83 7.23
N ILE A 7 14.17 7.77 6.83
CA ILE A 7 13.86 9.19 6.88
C ILE A 7 13.80 9.68 5.43
N GLN A 8 12.70 10.33 5.08
CA GLN A 8 12.52 10.96 3.78
C GLN A 8 12.04 12.39 3.98
N ALA A 9 12.82 13.33 3.44
CA ALA A 9 12.46 14.74 3.37
C ALA A 9 12.43 15.14 1.89
N ASP A 10 11.34 15.74 1.46
CA ASP A 10 11.11 16.12 0.07
C ASP A 10 11.01 17.65 -0.03
N SER A 11 11.55 18.20 -1.11
CA SER A 11 11.31 19.56 -1.55
C SER A 11 10.56 19.52 -2.88
N TYR A 12 9.56 20.35 -3.02
CA TYR A 12 8.74 20.39 -4.22
C TYR A 12 8.43 21.84 -4.61
N TRP A 13 8.21 22.03 -5.89
CA TRP A 13 7.73 23.30 -6.45
C TRP A 13 6.79 23.01 -7.61
N TYR A 14 5.81 23.86 -7.78
CA TYR A 14 4.86 23.79 -8.88
C TYR A 14 5.04 25.02 -9.78
N SER A 15 4.95 24.83 -11.08
CA SER A 15 5.12 25.92 -12.06
C SER A 15 3.88 26.82 -12.20
N ASP A 16 2.75 26.38 -11.67
CA ASP A 16 1.49 27.12 -11.69
C ASP A 16 0.87 27.14 -10.30
N ASP A 17 0.64 28.32 -9.76
CA ASP A 17 0.01 28.59 -8.48
C ASP A 17 -1.51 28.72 -8.55
N ARG A 18 -2.08 28.51 -9.73
CA ARG A 18 -3.53 28.60 -9.92
C ARG A 18 -4.25 27.38 -9.37
N THR A 19 -5.03 27.61 -8.34
CA THR A 19 -5.96 26.65 -7.79
C THR A 19 -7.17 26.50 -8.72
N ILE A 20 -7.11 25.59 -9.68
CA ILE A 20 -8.21 25.40 -10.65
C ILE A 20 -9.35 24.52 -10.08
N LEU A 21 -9.16 23.84 -8.95
CA LEU A 21 -9.99 22.69 -8.57
C LEU A 21 -10.78 22.82 -7.28
N SER A 22 -10.85 23.95 -6.63
CA SER A 22 -11.78 24.16 -5.51
C SER A 22 -12.34 25.57 -5.48
N SER A 23 -13.63 25.69 -5.17
CA SER A 23 -14.34 26.94 -4.94
C SER A 23 -13.86 27.69 -3.69
N ASP A 24 -13.05 27.06 -2.87
CA ASP A 24 -12.41 27.64 -1.71
C ASP A 24 -10.99 28.00 -2.11
N ALA A 25 -10.74 29.30 -2.29
CA ALA A 25 -9.41 29.86 -2.54
C ALA A 25 -8.49 29.53 -1.36
N VAL A 26 -7.86 28.40 -1.44
CA VAL A 26 -6.71 28.07 -0.59
C VAL A 26 -5.49 28.58 -1.32
N ASP A 27 -4.64 29.31 -0.62
CA ASP A 27 -3.39 29.88 -1.12
C ASP A 27 -2.66 28.91 -2.04
N GLY A 28 -2.06 29.46 -3.08
CA GLY A 28 -1.39 28.73 -4.15
C GLY A 28 -0.49 27.59 -3.65
N VAL A 29 -0.29 26.62 -4.48
CA VAL A 29 0.60 25.48 -4.16
C VAL A 29 2.03 25.99 -4.22
N ASP A 30 2.51 26.55 -3.11
CA ASP A 30 3.85 27.07 -2.99
C ASP A 30 4.91 25.98 -3.02
N THR A 31 6.13 26.41 -3.35
CA THR A 31 7.35 25.62 -3.10
C THR A 31 7.49 25.41 -1.61
N ASP A 32 7.62 24.18 -1.18
CA ASP A 32 7.76 23.85 0.23
C ASP A 32 8.78 22.73 0.44
N PHE A 33 9.16 22.57 1.69
CA PHE A 33 10.03 21.51 2.16
C PHE A 33 9.32 20.79 3.31
N GLY A 34 9.23 19.49 3.23
CA GLY A 34 8.54 18.72 4.26
C GLY A 34 9.14 17.35 4.51
N MET A 35 9.01 16.89 5.74
CA MET A 35 9.30 15.50 6.08
C MET A 35 8.15 14.62 5.62
N ARG A 36 8.46 13.67 4.75
CA ARG A 36 7.47 12.73 4.22
C ARG A 36 7.32 11.47 5.06
N ARG A 37 8.45 10.95 5.58
CA ARG A 37 8.50 9.73 6.41
C ARG A 37 9.53 9.84 7.50
N ALA A 38 9.20 9.26 8.64
CA ALA A 38 10.11 9.08 9.77
C ALA A 38 9.82 7.71 10.39
N GLU A 39 10.24 6.64 9.71
CA GLU A 39 9.88 5.27 10.01
C GLU A 39 10.95 4.59 10.86
N ILE A 40 10.50 3.85 11.87
CA ILE A 40 11.30 2.93 12.69
C ILE A 40 10.68 1.55 12.55
N ILE A 41 11.49 0.55 12.22
CA ILE A 41 11.03 -0.82 12.04
C ILE A 41 11.92 -1.77 12.81
N LEU A 42 11.32 -2.52 13.70
CA LEU A 42 11.94 -3.61 14.46
C LEU A 42 11.49 -4.95 13.85
N LYS A 43 12.45 -5.83 13.62
CA LYS A 43 12.18 -7.19 13.16
C LYS A 43 12.92 -8.19 14.03
N GLY A 44 12.29 -9.32 14.29
CA GLY A 44 12.90 -10.34 15.09
C GLY A 44 12.47 -11.74 14.72
N LYS A 45 13.25 -12.70 15.21
CA LYS A 45 12.91 -14.12 15.15
C LYS A 45 12.61 -14.60 16.55
N GLY A 46 11.54 -15.36 16.69
CA GLY A 46 11.22 -16.10 17.90
C GLY A 46 11.84 -17.51 17.90
N PRO A 47 11.54 -18.31 18.92
CA PRO A 47 11.91 -19.73 18.92
C PRO A 47 11.26 -20.47 17.74
N GLY A 48 12.01 -21.36 17.10
CA GLY A 48 11.51 -22.16 15.98
C GLY A 48 11.31 -21.30 14.73
N MET A 49 10.14 -21.41 14.09
CA MET A 49 9.84 -20.84 12.77
C MET A 49 9.06 -19.50 12.86
N TRP A 50 9.11 -18.82 13.98
CA TRP A 50 8.42 -17.56 14.21
C TRP A 50 9.27 -16.36 13.80
N ASN A 51 8.63 -15.41 13.13
CA ASN A 51 9.16 -14.07 12.89
C ASN A 51 8.14 -13.03 13.35
N TRP A 52 8.61 -11.82 13.63
CA TRP A 52 7.73 -10.70 13.95
C TRP A 52 8.29 -9.40 13.39
N VAL A 53 7.39 -8.48 13.14
CA VAL A 53 7.71 -7.12 12.68
C VAL A 53 6.86 -6.14 13.48
N LEU A 54 7.49 -5.04 13.90
CA LEU A 54 6.82 -3.88 14.48
C LEU A 54 7.41 -2.61 13.86
N GLY A 55 6.59 -1.90 13.12
CA GLY A 55 6.95 -0.65 12.46
C GLY A 55 6.05 0.50 12.88
N TYR A 56 6.62 1.68 12.98
CA TYR A 56 5.91 2.92 13.30
C TYR A 56 6.47 4.07 12.48
N ASP A 57 5.60 4.91 11.97
CA ASP A 57 5.95 6.15 11.27
C ASP A 57 5.55 7.35 12.15
N ALA A 58 6.56 8.00 12.71
CA ALA A 58 6.38 9.16 13.58
C ALA A 58 5.84 10.39 12.83
N ARG A 59 5.99 10.46 11.50
CA ARG A 59 5.46 11.58 10.71
C ARG A 59 3.96 11.49 10.53
N SER A 60 3.44 10.30 10.28
CA SER A 60 2.00 10.07 10.08
C SER A 60 1.28 9.63 11.35
N ASP A 61 2.00 9.42 12.46
CA ASP A 61 1.48 8.90 13.73
C ASP A 61 0.72 7.57 13.53
N LYS A 62 1.35 6.63 12.80
CA LYS A 62 0.71 5.37 12.44
C LYS A 62 1.62 4.17 12.64
N PHE A 63 1.01 3.08 13.09
CA PHE A 63 1.65 1.79 12.98
C PHE A 63 1.72 1.36 11.51
N LEU A 64 2.91 0.92 11.12
CA LEU A 64 3.15 0.25 9.85
C LEU A 64 2.81 -1.24 10.00
N ASP A 65 3.74 -2.13 9.65
CA ASP A 65 3.55 -3.55 9.90
C ASP A 65 3.66 -3.84 11.41
N ALA A 66 2.69 -4.53 11.96
CA ALA A 66 2.66 -4.99 13.35
C ALA A 66 2.09 -6.41 13.37
N ASN A 67 2.94 -7.40 13.16
CA ASN A 67 2.50 -8.76 12.92
C ASN A 67 3.48 -9.82 13.40
N VAL A 68 2.96 -11.03 13.49
CA VAL A 68 3.70 -12.25 13.76
C VAL A 68 3.46 -13.22 12.62
N GLN A 69 4.52 -13.83 12.13
CA GLN A 69 4.51 -14.81 11.07
C GLN A 69 5.04 -16.16 11.58
N TYR A 70 4.34 -17.21 11.25
CA TYR A 70 4.82 -18.58 11.43
C TYR A 70 5.05 -19.24 10.06
N LYS A 71 6.25 -19.80 9.87
CA LYS A 71 6.62 -20.54 8.66
C LYS A 71 6.41 -22.03 8.88
N PHE A 72 5.50 -22.63 8.12
CA PHE A 72 5.29 -24.09 8.16
C PHE A 72 6.49 -24.84 7.56
N ASN A 73 7.09 -24.22 6.53
CA ASN A 73 8.27 -24.68 5.82
C ASN A 73 8.98 -23.48 5.19
N GLY A 74 9.96 -23.71 4.35
CA GLY A 74 10.67 -22.62 3.66
C GLY A 74 9.83 -21.80 2.68
N GLU A 75 8.67 -22.30 2.27
CA GLU A 75 7.84 -21.73 1.20
C GLU A 75 6.51 -21.17 1.69
N THR A 76 5.90 -21.78 2.70
CA THR A 76 4.53 -21.45 3.15
C THR A 76 4.53 -20.88 4.56
N SER A 77 3.80 -19.79 4.75
CA SER A 77 3.66 -19.12 6.04
C SER A 77 2.24 -18.61 6.28
N ILE A 78 1.89 -18.44 7.54
CA ILE A 78 0.74 -17.68 8.00
C ILE A 78 1.22 -16.45 8.74
N THR A 79 0.57 -15.31 8.50
CA THR A 79 0.85 -14.05 9.20
C THR A 79 -0.43 -13.54 9.84
N VAL A 80 -0.34 -13.10 11.09
CA VAL A 80 -1.46 -12.51 11.84
C VAL A 80 -1.02 -11.16 12.39
N GLY A 81 -1.89 -10.16 12.33
CA GLY A 81 -1.65 -8.78 12.72
C GLY A 81 -1.83 -7.81 11.57
N GLN A 82 -1.19 -6.66 11.63
CA GLN A 82 -1.25 -5.66 10.58
C GLN A 82 -0.13 -5.84 9.56
N TYR A 83 -0.51 -5.90 8.29
CA TYR A 83 0.41 -6.04 7.16
C TYR A 83 -0.21 -5.45 5.89
N LYS A 84 0.62 -5.20 4.87
CA LYS A 84 0.14 -4.76 3.54
C LYS A 84 -0.72 -5.82 2.90
N GLN A 85 -1.88 -5.42 2.41
CA GLN A 85 -2.80 -6.31 1.72
C GLN A 85 -2.24 -6.72 0.33
N PRO A 86 -2.60 -7.92 -0.17
CA PRO A 86 -2.08 -8.44 -1.43
C PRO A 86 -2.74 -7.75 -2.63
N ASN A 87 -2.47 -6.47 -2.81
CA ASN A 87 -3.16 -5.59 -3.76
C ASN A 87 -2.42 -5.46 -5.09
N SER A 88 -1.16 -5.00 -5.09
CA SER A 88 -0.40 -4.76 -6.31
C SER A 88 1.10 -4.95 -6.08
N LEU A 89 1.88 -5.07 -7.14
CA LEU A 89 3.32 -5.18 -7.08
C LEU A 89 3.94 -3.93 -6.47
N GLU A 90 3.51 -2.75 -6.90
CA GLU A 90 4.02 -1.48 -6.41
C GLU A 90 3.68 -1.25 -4.94
N GLU A 91 2.43 -1.56 -4.51
CA GLU A 91 2.07 -1.44 -3.10
C GLU A 91 2.88 -2.37 -2.20
N LEU A 92 3.11 -3.61 -2.63
CA LEU A 92 3.86 -4.59 -1.86
C LEU A 92 5.36 -4.32 -1.84
N SER A 93 5.88 -3.64 -2.87
CA SER A 93 7.29 -3.25 -2.94
C SER A 93 7.67 -2.33 -1.79
N SER A 94 8.91 -2.43 -1.36
CA SER A 94 9.45 -1.50 -0.37
C SER A 94 9.65 -0.13 -1.01
N THR A 95 9.28 0.92 -0.31
CA THR A 95 9.53 2.31 -0.73
C THR A 95 11.01 2.59 -1.03
N LYS A 96 11.92 1.85 -0.38
CA LYS A 96 13.38 1.93 -0.63
C LYS A 96 13.77 1.51 -2.05
N ASN A 97 12.91 0.75 -2.72
CA ASN A 97 13.17 0.16 -4.04
C ASN A 97 12.31 0.79 -5.14
N ASN A 98 11.58 1.85 -4.84
CA ASN A 98 10.80 2.57 -5.85
C ASN A 98 11.75 3.36 -6.77
N ASP A 99 11.44 3.38 -8.06
CA ASP A 99 12.18 4.18 -9.05
C ASP A 99 11.81 5.65 -8.99
N PHE A 100 10.64 5.98 -8.43
CA PHE A 100 10.11 7.32 -8.28
C PHE A 100 9.94 7.71 -6.81
N ILE A 101 9.88 9.00 -6.54
CA ILE A 101 9.69 9.57 -5.20
C ILE A 101 8.40 9.06 -4.54
N SER A 102 7.35 8.87 -5.35
CA SER A 102 6.07 8.35 -4.90
C SER A 102 5.60 7.20 -5.78
N LYS A 103 4.63 6.45 -5.27
CA LYS A 103 3.90 5.44 -6.03
C LYS A 103 2.98 6.11 -7.04
N ALA A 104 2.60 5.37 -8.07
CA ALA A 104 1.63 5.80 -9.07
C ALA A 104 0.32 6.30 -8.41
N MET A 105 -0.33 7.27 -9.04
CA MET A 105 -1.59 7.81 -8.54
C MET A 105 -2.67 6.73 -8.43
N THR A 106 -2.71 5.77 -9.32
CA THR A 106 -3.64 4.64 -9.28
C THR A 106 -3.47 3.80 -8.03
N THR A 107 -2.24 3.50 -7.63
CA THR A 107 -1.92 2.78 -6.40
C THR A 107 -2.33 3.59 -5.16
N ASN A 108 -2.03 4.89 -5.15
CA ASN A 108 -2.38 5.80 -4.05
C ASN A 108 -3.90 6.04 -3.96
N MET A 109 -4.61 6.10 -5.09
CA MET A 109 -6.06 6.29 -5.15
C MET A 109 -6.82 5.11 -4.56
N GLN A 110 -6.36 3.90 -4.78
CA GLN A 110 -6.96 2.71 -4.21
C GLN A 110 -6.86 2.68 -2.67
N GLY A 111 -5.84 3.33 -2.11
CA GLY A 111 -5.67 3.53 -0.65
C GLY A 111 -5.63 2.25 0.19
N MET A 112 -5.67 1.09 -0.46
CA MET A 112 -5.61 -0.20 0.19
C MET A 112 -4.15 -0.55 0.52
N SER A 113 -3.74 -0.24 1.71
CA SER A 113 -2.40 -0.53 2.19
C SER A 113 -2.44 -1.56 3.32
N ARG A 114 -2.20 -1.14 4.54
CA ARG A 114 -2.12 -2.03 5.70
C ARG A 114 -3.47 -2.20 6.38
N ARG A 115 -3.78 -3.44 6.76
CA ARG A 115 -4.97 -3.81 7.54
C ARG A 115 -4.62 -4.92 8.52
N MET A 116 -5.32 -4.94 9.65
CA MET A 116 -5.25 -6.08 10.57
C MET A 116 -5.97 -7.28 10.00
N GLY A 117 -5.40 -8.46 10.16
CA GLY A 117 -6.03 -9.67 9.67
C GLY A 117 -5.14 -10.90 9.79
N ALA A 118 -5.48 -11.90 9.01
CA ALA A 118 -4.70 -13.10 8.84
C ALA A 118 -4.51 -13.39 7.34
N LYS A 119 -3.30 -13.75 6.96
CA LYS A 119 -2.99 -14.19 5.59
C LYS A 119 -2.21 -15.48 5.60
N ILE A 120 -2.44 -16.28 4.58
CA ILE A 120 -1.59 -17.39 4.22
C ILE A 120 -0.92 -17.07 2.88
N GLU A 121 0.36 -17.35 2.79
CA GLU A 121 1.11 -17.13 1.56
C GLU A 121 2.05 -18.31 1.29
N THR A 122 2.17 -18.65 0.02
CA THR A 122 3.16 -19.60 -0.48
C THR A 122 3.99 -18.90 -1.54
N GLN A 123 5.32 -18.98 -1.40
CA GLN A 123 6.28 -18.41 -2.33
C GLN A 123 7.25 -19.46 -2.77
N LYS A 124 7.29 -19.73 -4.06
CA LYS A 124 8.28 -20.61 -4.71
C LYS A 124 9.17 -19.82 -5.64
N ALA A 125 10.14 -20.49 -6.22
CA ALA A 125 11.13 -19.82 -7.08
C ALA A 125 10.48 -19.00 -8.20
N ASN A 126 9.43 -19.53 -8.83
CA ASN A 126 8.83 -18.94 -10.03
C ASN A 126 7.36 -18.54 -9.88
N TRP A 127 6.74 -18.76 -8.74
CA TRP A 127 5.36 -18.38 -8.50
C TRP A 127 5.07 -18.19 -7.01
N GLY A 128 4.04 -17.45 -6.73
CA GLY A 128 3.50 -17.35 -5.39
C GLY A 128 2.01 -17.07 -5.39
N ALA A 129 1.39 -17.38 -4.26
CA ALA A 129 -0.02 -17.11 -4.04
C ALA A 129 -0.25 -16.67 -2.60
N THR A 130 -1.15 -15.72 -2.42
CA THR A 130 -1.54 -15.16 -1.12
C THR A 130 -3.05 -15.09 -1.03
N ALA A 131 -3.60 -15.51 0.11
CA ALA A 131 -4.98 -15.28 0.49
C ALA A 131 -5.00 -14.58 1.85
N SER A 132 -5.83 -13.55 1.99
CA SER A 132 -5.93 -12.69 3.17
C SER A 132 -7.38 -12.44 3.53
N TYR A 133 -7.69 -12.46 4.83
CA TYR A 133 -8.90 -11.88 5.39
C TYR A 133 -8.50 -10.78 6.36
N PHE A 134 -9.16 -9.63 6.29
CA PHE A 134 -8.76 -8.44 7.03
C PHE A 134 -9.93 -7.58 7.46
N GLY A 135 -9.72 -6.74 8.46
CA GLY A 135 -10.62 -5.69 8.93
C GLY A 135 -9.92 -4.33 8.95
N ASN A 136 -10.07 -3.61 10.05
CA ASN A 136 -9.56 -2.24 10.22
C ASN A 136 -8.03 -2.17 10.39
N GLU A 137 -7.50 -0.96 10.34
CA GLU A 137 -6.13 -0.65 10.78
C GLU A 137 -6.06 -0.63 12.32
N ILE A 138 -4.86 -0.83 12.90
CA ILE A 138 -4.64 -0.77 14.36
C ILE A 138 -4.95 0.63 14.90
N THR A 139 -4.58 1.67 14.19
CA THR A 139 -4.88 3.04 14.56
C THR A 139 -6.28 3.40 14.10
N ASN A 140 -7.12 3.87 15.03
CA ASN A 140 -8.49 4.33 14.77
C ASN A 140 -8.58 5.58 13.85
N ASN A 141 -7.46 6.07 13.33
CA ASN A 141 -7.45 7.06 12.26
C ASN A 141 -7.88 6.37 10.97
N GLU A 142 -9.18 6.16 10.87
CA GLU A 142 -9.83 5.62 9.70
C GLU A 142 -9.33 6.35 8.46
N SER A 143 -8.93 5.61 7.45
CA SER A 143 -8.73 6.21 6.14
C SER A 143 -10.06 6.81 5.72
N PRO A 144 -10.17 8.14 5.58
CA PRO A 144 -11.47 8.76 5.30
C PRO A 144 -12.01 8.43 3.91
N SER A 145 -11.27 7.69 3.11
CA SER A 145 -11.62 7.35 1.74
C SER A 145 -12.02 5.89 1.53
N LEU A 146 -11.60 4.99 2.40
CA LEU A 146 -11.89 3.57 2.26
C LEU A 146 -12.63 3.07 3.48
N GLY A 147 -13.48 2.08 3.30
CA GLY A 147 -14.28 1.49 4.35
C GLY A 147 -13.49 1.04 5.56
N SER A 148 -14.16 1.00 6.68
CA SER A 148 -13.70 0.36 7.92
C SER A 148 -14.18 -1.09 8.01
N GLY A 149 -14.77 -1.61 6.93
CA GLY A 149 -15.35 -2.95 6.90
C GLY A 149 -14.33 -4.06 6.65
N ASP A 150 -14.82 -5.26 6.87
CA ASP A 150 -14.09 -6.48 6.63
C ASP A 150 -13.94 -6.76 5.13
N GLY A 151 -12.89 -7.47 4.78
CA GLY A 151 -12.64 -7.83 3.41
C GLY A 151 -11.72 -9.02 3.25
N TYR A 152 -11.57 -9.44 2.02
CA TYR A 152 -10.60 -10.45 1.65
C TYR A 152 -9.79 -10.03 0.43
N GLY A 153 -8.58 -10.54 0.34
CA GLY A 153 -7.66 -10.29 -0.74
C GLY A 153 -7.02 -11.57 -1.24
N LEU A 154 -6.90 -11.67 -2.54
CA LEU A 154 -6.24 -12.76 -3.23
C LEU A 154 -5.20 -12.19 -4.18
N ARG A 155 -4.03 -12.79 -4.24
CA ARG A 155 -3.01 -12.44 -5.24
C ARG A 155 -2.26 -13.70 -5.65
N GLY A 156 -2.01 -13.81 -6.95
CA GLY A 156 -1.11 -14.82 -7.50
C GLY A 156 -0.16 -14.18 -8.48
N TYR A 157 1.06 -14.69 -8.55
CA TYR A 157 2.02 -14.26 -9.55
C TYR A 157 2.80 -15.44 -10.13
N TYR A 158 3.29 -15.24 -11.33
CA TYR A 158 4.16 -16.17 -12.03
C TYR A 158 5.35 -15.43 -12.64
N ALA A 159 6.54 -15.92 -12.36
CA ALA A 159 7.80 -15.36 -12.86
C ALA A 159 8.55 -16.42 -13.68
N PRO A 160 8.21 -16.61 -14.98
CA PRO A 160 8.85 -17.60 -15.84
C PRO A 160 10.34 -17.36 -16.01
N MET A 161 10.78 -16.12 -15.90
CA MET A 161 12.18 -15.74 -15.82
C MET A 161 12.43 -15.09 -14.46
N ASN A 162 13.29 -15.68 -13.66
CA ASN A 162 13.61 -15.19 -12.32
C ASN A 162 15.08 -15.46 -12.01
N SER A 163 15.96 -14.75 -12.69
CA SER A 163 17.40 -14.79 -12.47
C SER A 163 17.96 -13.39 -12.37
N GLU A 164 19.16 -13.23 -11.82
CA GLU A 164 19.81 -11.94 -11.68
C GLU A 164 19.90 -11.23 -13.04
N GLY A 165 19.40 -10.00 -13.11
CA GLY A 165 19.37 -9.20 -14.33
C GLY A 165 18.42 -9.68 -15.43
N SER A 166 17.59 -10.72 -15.17
CA SER A 166 16.61 -11.22 -16.14
C SER A 166 15.35 -11.69 -15.43
N ILE A 167 14.32 -10.84 -15.40
CA ILE A 167 13.05 -11.10 -14.72
C ILE A 167 11.90 -10.85 -15.68
N LEU A 168 10.95 -11.77 -15.71
CA LEU A 168 9.61 -11.56 -16.25
C LEU A 168 8.61 -11.94 -15.16
N HIS A 169 7.83 -10.99 -14.72
CA HIS A 169 6.83 -11.13 -13.67
C HIS A 169 5.44 -10.82 -14.24
N LEU A 170 4.49 -11.67 -13.97
CA LEU A 170 3.07 -11.48 -14.30
C LEU A 170 2.26 -11.78 -13.06
N GLY A 171 1.29 -10.95 -12.72
CA GLY A 171 0.48 -11.19 -11.54
C GLY A 171 -0.96 -10.68 -11.69
N LEU A 172 -1.78 -11.18 -10.81
CA LEU A 172 -3.20 -10.88 -10.68
C LEU A 172 -3.55 -10.72 -9.22
N SER A 173 -4.28 -9.68 -8.89
CA SER A 173 -4.82 -9.45 -7.54
C SER A 173 -6.32 -9.18 -7.59
N TYR A 174 -6.98 -9.51 -6.48
CA TYR A 174 -8.39 -9.22 -6.25
C TYR A 174 -8.60 -8.85 -4.80
N ILE A 175 -9.24 -7.72 -4.55
CA ILE A 175 -9.68 -7.27 -3.22
C ILE A 175 -11.18 -7.06 -3.27
N ASP A 176 -11.86 -7.53 -2.24
CA ASP A 176 -13.27 -7.26 -2.01
C ASP A 176 -13.46 -6.87 -0.54
N MET A 177 -13.94 -5.66 -0.30
CA MET A 177 -14.01 -5.04 1.02
C MET A 177 -15.35 -4.33 1.18
N GLU A 178 -15.93 -4.39 2.39
CA GLU A 178 -17.09 -3.60 2.75
C GLU A 178 -16.78 -2.11 2.71
N ALA A 179 -17.69 -1.32 2.14
CA ALA A 179 -17.61 0.11 2.18
C ALA A 179 -17.83 0.63 3.60
N ARG A 180 -17.44 1.88 3.86
CA ARG A 180 -17.64 2.50 5.16
C ARG A 180 -19.13 2.66 5.46
N THR A 181 -19.53 2.27 6.67
CA THR A 181 -20.87 2.49 7.18
C THR A 181 -20.83 3.41 8.39
N ALA A 182 -21.55 4.53 8.34
CA ALA A 182 -21.75 5.42 9.47
C ALA A 182 -23.17 5.95 9.45
N LEU A 183 -23.85 5.94 10.60
CA LEU A 183 -25.23 6.46 10.77
C LEU A 183 -26.20 5.88 9.73
N ASP A 184 -26.19 4.56 9.52
CA ASP A 184 -27.02 3.83 8.58
C ASP A 184 -26.85 4.21 7.09
N GLN A 185 -25.77 4.89 6.76
CA GLN A 185 -25.37 5.17 5.38
C GLN A 185 -24.02 4.54 5.05
N SER A 186 -23.97 3.81 3.96
CA SER A 186 -22.72 3.30 3.40
C SER A 186 -22.19 4.27 2.35
N TRP A 187 -20.90 4.46 2.30
CA TRP A 187 -20.27 5.32 1.31
C TRP A 187 -18.80 4.93 1.07
N ALA A 188 -18.34 5.27 -0.11
CA ALA A 188 -16.94 5.17 -0.51
C ALA A 188 -16.50 6.47 -1.18
N ARG A 189 -15.21 6.76 -1.18
CA ARG A 189 -14.63 7.91 -1.85
C ARG A 189 -13.25 7.57 -2.37
N LEU A 190 -13.03 7.77 -3.64
CA LEU A 190 -11.74 7.59 -4.27
C LEU A 190 -11.13 8.97 -4.51
N ARG A 191 -9.93 9.19 -3.98
CA ARG A 191 -9.24 10.47 -4.09
C ARG A 191 -7.73 10.31 -4.01
N VAL A 192 -7.02 11.18 -4.72
CA VAL A 192 -5.56 11.17 -4.73
C VAL A 192 -5.02 12.60 -4.79
N ARG A 193 -3.88 12.81 -4.11
CA ARG A 193 -3.06 14.00 -4.19
C ARG A 193 -2.08 13.92 -5.38
N PRO A 194 -1.45 15.03 -5.77
CA PRO A 194 -0.29 14.98 -6.67
C PRO A 194 0.80 14.04 -6.16
N ASP A 195 1.67 13.61 -7.05
CA ASP A 195 2.71 12.62 -6.77
C ASP A 195 3.60 12.94 -5.57
N ALA A 196 3.87 14.21 -5.30
CA ALA A 196 4.65 14.62 -4.15
C ALA A 196 3.93 14.37 -2.81
N ASP A 197 2.60 14.21 -2.81
CA ASP A 197 1.73 14.02 -1.63
C ASP A 197 1.89 15.10 -0.53
N GLN A 198 2.56 16.18 -0.83
CA GLN A 198 2.78 17.33 0.07
C GLN A 198 1.68 18.39 -0.09
N SER A 199 1.09 18.47 -1.28
CA SER A 199 -0.04 19.36 -1.53
C SER A 199 -1.30 18.90 -0.82
N ASN A 200 -2.07 19.83 -0.29
CA ASN A 200 -3.41 19.56 0.23
C ASN A 200 -4.47 19.44 -0.88
N GLN A 201 -4.13 19.80 -2.10
CA GLN A 201 -5.02 19.69 -3.26
C GLN A 201 -5.23 18.23 -3.68
N ARG A 202 -6.42 17.92 -4.15
CA ARG A 202 -6.78 16.61 -4.71
C ARG A 202 -6.93 16.75 -6.22
N LEU A 203 -6.11 16.06 -6.98
CA LEU A 203 -6.22 16.05 -8.45
C LEU A 203 -7.41 15.25 -8.93
N ILE A 204 -7.73 14.17 -8.22
CA ILE A 204 -8.88 13.32 -8.47
C ILE A 204 -9.62 13.17 -7.15
N ASP A 205 -10.92 13.41 -7.17
CA ASP A 205 -11.81 13.19 -6.04
C ASP A 205 -13.23 12.93 -6.57
N THR A 206 -13.76 11.73 -6.30
CA THR A 206 -15.10 11.36 -6.76
C THR A 206 -16.22 11.98 -5.93
N GLY A 207 -15.88 12.64 -4.81
CA GLY A 207 -16.87 12.91 -3.78
C GLY A 207 -17.34 11.61 -3.12
N ASP A 208 -18.35 11.72 -2.27
CA ASP A 208 -18.91 10.58 -1.57
C ASP A 208 -19.83 9.78 -2.49
N LEU A 209 -19.44 8.56 -2.81
CA LEU A 209 -20.25 7.58 -3.50
C LEU A 209 -21.19 6.95 -2.48
N LYS A 210 -22.40 7.46 -2.41
CA LYS A 210 -23.44 7.02 -1.46
C LYS A 210 -23.98 5.65 -1.85
N ASP A 211 -24.47 4.93 -0.85
CA ASP A 211 -25.09 3.60 -1.01
C ASP A 211 -24.12 2.56 -1.61
N ALA A 212 -22.82 2.75 -1.38
CA ALA A 212 -21.81 1.78 -1.78
C ALA A 212 -21.68 0.69 -0.71
N ASP A 213 -22.08 -0.52 -1.01
CA ASP A 213 -21.98 -1.65 -0.08
C ASP A 213 -20.56 -2.21 -0.02
N ARG A 214 -19.92 -2.34 -1.17
CA ARG A 214 -18.60 -2.97 -1.30
C ARG A 214 -17.72 -2.28 -2.33
N LEU A 215 -16.42 -2.26 -2.04
CA LEU A 215 -15.35 -1.89 -2.96
C LEU A 215 -14.68 -3.14 -3.47
N LYS A 216 -14.65 -3.30 -4.80
CA LYS A 216 -13.99 -4.41 -5.47
C LYS A 216 -12.91 -3.88 -6.39
N THR A 217 -11.72 -4.43 -6.25
CA THR A 217 -10.57 -4.07 -7.10
C THR A 217 -9.97 -5.32 -7.70
N THR A 218 -9.78 -5.30 -9.00
CA THR A 218 -9.02 -6.32 -9.73
C THR A 218 -7.79 -5.65 -10.31
N GLY A 219 -6.60 -6.16 -10.01
CA GLY A 219 -5.32 -5.65 -10.49
C GLY A 219 -4.63 -6.66 -11.39
N LEU A 220 -4.08 -6.19 -12.49
CA LEU A 220 -3.12 -6.91 -13.32
C LEU A 220 -1.76 -6.25 -13.16
N GLU A 221 -0.71 -7.03 -13.06
CA GLU A 221 0.65 -6.52 -12.91
C GLU A 221 1.62 -7.23 -13.83
N GLY A 222 2.52 -6.46 -14.41
CA GLY A 222 3.58 -6.94 -15.27
C GLY A 222 4.91 -6.26 -14.97
N GLY A 223 5.99 -7.03 -14.93
CA GLY A 223 7.33 -6.53 -14.73
C GLY A 223 8.32 -7.26 -15.64
N PHE A 224 9.18 -6.50 -16.29
CA PHE A 224 10.24 -7.04 -17.13
C PHE A 224 11.55 -6.33 -16.81
N VAL A 225 12.59 -7.12 -16.56
CA VAL A 225 13.96 -6.62 -16.38
C VAL A 225 14.89 -7.43 -17.26
N ARG A 226 15.74 -6.75 -18.01
CA ARG A 226 16.81 -7.39 -18.77
C ARG A 226 18.03 -6.46 -18.87
N GLY A 227 19.08 -6.80 -18.12
CA GLY A 227 20.23 -5.92 -18.00
C GLY A 227 19.84 -4.54 -17.47
N PRO A 228 20.14 -3.44 -18.18
CA PRO A 228 19.80 -2.09 -17.73
C PRO A 228 18.35 -1.68 -18.00
N PHE A 229 17.57 -2.50 -18.71
CA PHE A 229 16.18 -2.19 -19.06
C PHE A 229 15.21 -2.71 -18.01
N LYS A 230 14.34 -1.83 -17.54
CA LYS A 230 13.22 -2.15 -16.65
C LYS A 230 11.92 -1.58 -17.25
N LEU A 231 10.88 -2.40 -17.27
CA LEU A 231 9.52 -2.02 -17.60
C LEU A 231 8.61 -2.57 -16.51
N GLN A 232 7.72 -1.73 -15.98
CA GLN A 232 6.68 -2.13 -15.03
C GLN A 232 5.37 -1.47 -15.42
N ALA A 233 4.27 -2.23 -15.32
CA ALA A 233 2.91 -1.76 -15.55
C ALA A 233 1.94 -2.45 -14.60
N GLU A 234 0.93 -1.71 -14.14
CA GLU A 234 -0.18 -2.16 -13.30
C GLU A 234 -1.49 -1.50 -13.73
#